data_ea7a6f13b1a4fcc1ef1aaded90338d76
#
_entry.id   ea7a6f13b1a4fcc1ef1aaded90338d76
#
_cell.length_a   1.000
_cell.length_b   1.000
_cell.length_c   1.000
_cell.angle_alpha   90.00
_cell.angle_beta   90.00
_cell.angle_gamma   90.00
#
_symmetry.space_group_name_H-M   'P 1'
#
loop_
_entity.id
_entity.type
_entity.pdbx_description
1 polymer ?
#
loop_
_entity_poly.entity_id
_entity_poly.type
_entity_poly.pdbx_seq_one_letter_code
_entity_poly.pdbx_strand_id
1 'polypeptide(L)'
;MGAPGIPLEDLTFEQWQAVVSVNLTGSFLCTQEAIKIMKNQTPRGGRIINNGSISAHAPRPNSAPYTATKHAITGLTKSTSLDGRKYDIACGQIDIGNAVTPMTERMTAPMPQANGETMIEPRMNVEHVAQALVYMDSLPLDANVQFITVMATNMPFVGRG
;
A
#
# COMPACT_ATOMS: atom_id res chain seq x y z
N MET A 1 -8.96 0.94 2.78
CA MET A 1 -10.28 0.89 2.11
C MET A 1 -10.08 0.46 0.67
N GLY A 2 -10.86 -0.50 0.15
CA GLY A 2 -10.81 -0.91 -1.26
C GLY A 2 -11.60 0.04 -2.18
N ALA A 3 -11.46 -0.13 -3.51
CA ALA A 3 -12.33 0.55 -4.46
C ALA A 3 -13.75 -0.05 -4.42
N PRO A 4 -14.78 0.74 -4.74
CA PRO A 4 -16.16 0.24 -4.81
C PRO A 4 -16.40 -0.77 -5.96
N GLY A 5 -15.52 -0.83 -6.96
CA GLY A 5 -15.58 -1.80 -8.06
C GLY A 5 -16.61 -1.45 -9.14
N ILE A 6 -16.84 -0.17 -9.33
CA ILE A 6 -17.76 0.37 -10.35
C ILE A 6 -16.99 1.06 -11.49
N PRO A 7 -17.54 1.17 -12.70
CA PRO A 7 -16.92 1.92 -13.79
C PRO A 7 -16.55 3.35 -13.41
N LEU A 8 -15.52 3.89 -14.03
CA LEU A 8 -15.00 5.22 -13.70
C LEU A 8 -16.04 6.33 -13.93
N GLU A 9 -16.79 6.23 -14.99
CA GLU A 9 -17.86 7.18 -15.37
C GLU A 9 -19.04 7.21 -14.40
N ASP A 10 -19.26 6.12 -13.66
CA ASP A 10 -20.35 5.99 -12.66
C ASP A 10 -19.89 6.27 -11.23
N LEU A 11 -18.58 6.50 -11.02
CA LEU A 11 -18.02 6.74 -9.71
C LEU A 11 -18.42 8.10 -9.17
N THR A 12 -19.14 8.15 -8.04
CA THR A 12 -19.51 9.44 -7.44
C THR A 12 -18.32 10.09 -6.74
N PHE A 13 -18.38 11.43 -6.59
CA PHE A 13 -17.33 12.17 -5.86
C PHE A 13 -17.22 11.71 -4.41
N GLU A 14 -18.32 11.38 -3.76
CA GLU A 14 -18.34 10.90 -2.37
C GLU A 14 -17.61 9.55 -2.24
N GLN A 15 -17.81 8.64 -3.18
CA GLN A 15 -17.11 7.34 -3.22
C GLN A 15 -15.60 7.52 -3.46
N TRP A 16 -15.23 8.41 -4.38
CA TRP A 16 -13.84 8.81 -4.58
C TRP A 16 -13.24 9.37 -3.31
N GLN A 17 -13.90 10.38 -2.72
CA GLN A 17 -13.41 11.09 -1.55
C GLN A 17 -13.26 10.17 -0.33
N ALA A 18 -14.18 9.22 -0.14
CA ALA A 18 -14.09 8.23 0.94
C ALA A 18 -12.80 7.41 0.86
N VAL A 19 -12.41 6.95 -0.34
CA VAL A 19 -11.16 6.20 -0.54
C VAL A 19 -9.94 7.10 -0.33
N VAL A 20 -9.95 8.32 -0.85
CA VAL A 20 -8.87 9.30 -0.67
C VAL A 20 -8.68 9.64 0.81
N SER A 21 -9.76 9.91 1.53
CA SER A 21 -9.72 10.27 2.94
C SER A 21 -9.09 9.18 3.81
N VAL A 22 -9.44 7.92 3.57
CA VAL A 22 -8.90 6.80 4.35
C VAL A 22 -7.48 6.46 3.91
N ASN A 23 -7.26 6.26 2.61
CA ASN A 23 -6.01 5.66 2.15
C ASN A 23 -4.85 6.65 2.04
N LEU A 24 -5.14 7.91 1.69
CA LEU A 24 -4.12 8.93 1.47
C LEU A 24 -4.07 9.94 2.61
N THR A 25 -5.19 10.62 2.89
CA THR A 25 -5.21 11.66 3.93
C THR A 25 -4.91 11.07 5.31
N GLY A 26 -5.49 9.90 5.64
CA GLY A 26 -5.19 9.20 6.90
C GLY A 26 -3.72 8.84 7.02
N SER A 27 -3.10 8.31 5.96
CA SER A 27 -1.67 7.98 5.95
C SER A 27 -0.80 9.22 6.11
N PHE A 28 -1.16 10.33 5.45
CA PHE A 28 -0.46 11.61 5.62
C PHE A 28 -0.51 12.10 7.06
N LEU A 29 -1.70 12.12 7.68
CA LEU A 29 -1.87 12.58 9.06
C LEU A 29 -1.08 11.73 10.06
N CYS A 30 -1.13 10.40 9.92
CA CYS A 30 -0.33 9.49 10.75
C CYS A 30 1.17 9.73 10.56
N THR A 31 1.64 9.90 9.32
CA THR A 31 3.04 10.21 9.01
C THR A 31 3.47 11.53 9.64
N GLN A 32 2.63 12.57 9.55
CA GLN A 32 2.91 13.88 10.12
C GLN A 32 3.11 13.81 11.65
N GLU A 33 2.20 13.12 12.35
CA GLU A 33 2.31 12.96 13.81
C GLU A 33 3.49 12.07 14.22
N ALA A 34 3.74 10.98 13.47
CA ALA A 34 4.91 10.13 13.71
C ALA A 34 6.22 10.93 13.61
N ILE A 35 6.39 11.76 12.58
CA ILE A 35 7.58 12.62 12.44
C ILE A 35 7.70 13.59 13.61
N LYS A 36 6.60 14.21 14.07
CA LYS A 36 6.62 15.12 15.22
C LYS A 36 7.12 14.44 16.50
N ILE A 37 6.73 13.20 16.72
CA ILE A 37 7.15 12.40 17.87
C ILE A 37 8.62 11.98 17.71
N MET A 38 8.94 11.31 16.59
CA MET A 38 10.24 10.68 16.36
C MET A 38 11.41 11.68 16.34
N LYS A 39 11.19 12.91 15.84
CA LYS A 39 12.24 13.94 15.82
C LYS A 39 12.57 14.49 17.22
N ASN A 40 11.65 14.38 18.19
CA ASN A 40 11.76 14.98 19.53
C ASN A 40 11.96 13.94 20.65
N GLN A 41 11.80 12.65 20.38
CA GLN A 41 11.97 11.58 21.36
C GLN A 41 13.44 11.28 21.67
N THR A 42 13.69 10.49 22.70
CA THR A 42 15.02 9.97 23.07
C THR A 42 14.94 8.44 23.19
N PRO A 43 15.70 7.66 22.41
CA PRO A 43 16.58 8.11 21.32
C PRO A 43 15.78 8.73 20.17
N ARG A 44 16.38 9.71 19.47
CA ARG A 44 15.79 10.36 18.31
C ARG A 44 15.75 9.40 17.13
N GLY A 45 14.74 9.58 16.25
CA GLY A 45 14.58 8.79 15.03
C GLY A 45 13.55 7.70 15.17
N GLY A 46 13.45 6.86 14.16
CA GLY A 46 12.49 5.77 14.10
C GLY A 46 12.22 5.30 12.66
N ARG A 47 11.25 4.40 12.51
CA ARG A 47 10.90 3.84 11.22
C ARG A 47 9.42 4.02 10.93
N ILE A 48 9.11 4.46 9.71
CA ILE A 48 7.75 4.55 9.17
C ILE A 48 7.67 3.56 8.01
N ILE A 49 6.69 2.66 8.03
CA ILE A 49 6.44 1.72 6.95
C ILE A 49 5.02 1.95 6.43
N ASN A 50 4.92 2.48 5.23
CA ASN A 50 3.65 2.72 4.58
C ASN A 50 3.08 1.44 3.95
N ASN A 51 1.78 1.23 4.14
CA ASN A 51 1.06 0.14 3.51
C ASN A 51 0.70 0.52 2.06
N GLY A 52 1.51 0.03 1.14
CA GLY A 52 1.29 0.14 -0.29
C GLY A 52 0.38 -0.95 -0.85
N SER A 53 0.58 -1.27 -2.11
CA SER A 53 -0.11 -2.35 -2.84
C SER A 53 0.56 -2.53 -4.18
N ILE A 54 0.45 -3.70 -4.78
CA ILE A 54 0.78 -3.88 -6.21
C ILE A 54 -0.01 -2.91 -7.11
N SER A 55 -1.16 -2.39 -6.64
CA SER A 55 -1.92 -1.34 -7.33
C SER A 55 -1.20 0.02 -7.34
N ALA A 56 -0.05 0.16 -6.65
CA ALA A 56 0.86 1.28 -6.83
C ALA A 56 1.69 1.17 -8.13
N HIS A 57 1.62 0.05 -8.83
CA HIS A 57 2.38 -0.24 -10.05
C HIS A 57 1.47 -0.58 -11.24
N ALA A 58 0.43 -1.40 -11.02
CA ALA A 58 -0.50 -1.82 -12.06
C ALA A 58 -1.95 -1.77 -11.57
N PRO A 59 -2.87 -1.12 -12.31
CA PRO A 59 -4.26 -1.02 -11.92
C PRO A 59 -5.00 -2.34 -12.13
N ARG A 60 -6.19 -2.44 -11.53
CA ARG A 60 -7.23 -3.42 -11.86
C ARG A 60 -8.40 -2.70 -12.52
N PRO A 61 -9.24 -3.38 -13.30
CA PRO A 61 -10.50 -2.79 -13.76
C PRO A 61 -11.31 -2.22 -12.59
N ASN A 62 -11.96 -1.10 -12.80
CA ASN A 62 -12.86 -0.45 -11.84
C ASN A 62 -12.20 -0.12 -10.47
N SER A 63 -10.91 0.23 -10.46
CA SER A 63 -10.16 0.49 -9.22
C SER A 63 -9.55 1.90 -9.12
N ALA A 64 -10.04 2.85 -9.92
CA ALA A 64 -9.42 4.17 -10.06
C ALA A 64 -9.07 4.87 -8.73
N PRO A 65 -9.98 5.03 -7.75
CA PRO A 65 -9.64 5.73 -6.50
C PRO A 65 -8.60 4.96 -5.66
N TYR A 66 -8.69 3.64 -5.63
CA TYR A 66 -7.72 2.82 -4.92
C TYR A 66 -6.34 2.90 -5.58
N THR A 67 -6.28 2.72 -6.89
CA THR A 67 -5.05 2.80 -7.68
C THR A 67 -4.39 4.17 -7.53
N ALA A 68 -5.15 5.26 -7.68
CA ALA A 68 -4.65 6.62 -7.51
C ALA A 68 -4.06 6.84 -6.11
N THR A 69 -4.77 6.41 -5.05
CA THR A 69 -4.27 6.56 -3.68
C THR A 69 -3.01 5.73 -3.43
N LYS A 70 -2.90 4.51 -3.98
CA LYS A 70 -1.71 3.66 -3.80
C LYS A 70 -0.49 4.19 -4.56
N HIS A 71 -0.66 4.79 -5.74
CA HIS A 71 0.41 5.55 -6.41
C HIS A 71 0.83 6.77 -5.59
N ALA A 72 -0.13 7.51 -5.01
CA ALA A 72 0.16 8.67 -4.17
C ALA A 72 0.92 8.28 -2.88
N ILE A 73 0.66 7.12 -2.28
CA ILE A 73 1.43 6.59 -1.13
C ILE A 73 2.90 6.39 -1.51
N THR A 74 3.20 5.96 -2.73
CA THR A 74 4.59 5.85 -3.20
C THR A 74 5.28 7.23 -3.20
N GLY A 75 4.58 8.28 -3.64
CA GLY A 75 5.07 9.66 -3.56
C GLY A 75 5.29 10.12 -2.12
N LEU A 76 4.31 9.89 -1.24
CA LEU A 76 4.40 10.21 0.18
C LEU A 76 5.59 9.50 0.84
N THR A 77 5.79 8.20 0.56
CA THR A 77 6.92 7.42 1.09
C THR A 77 8.27 8.03 0.69
N LYS A 78 8.43 8.37 -0.58
CA LYS A 78 9.67 8.99 -1.09
C LYS A 78 9.94 10.35 -0.46
N SER A 79 8.91 11.20 -0.36
CA SER A 79 9.01 12.52 0.28
C SER A 79 9.36 12.39 1.77
N THR A 80 8.64 11.52 2.49
CA THR A 80 8.90 11.26 3.91
C THR A 80 10.32 10.72 4.14
N SER A 81 10.80 9.81 3.28
CA SER A 81 12.17 9.30 3.35
C SER A 81 13.21 10.41 3.17
N LEU A 82 12.98 11.37 2.29
CA LEU A 82 13.85 12.53 2.09
C LEU A 82 13.83 13.47 3.30
N ASP A 83 12.63 13.87 3.72
CA ASP A 83 12.44 14.87 4.78
C ASP A 83 12.84 14.35 6.17
N GLY A 84 12.75 13.04 6.38
CA GLY A 84 13.07 12.36 7.64
C GLY A 84 14.57 12.21 7.93
N ARG A 85 15.43 12.26 6.90
CA ARG A 85 16.89 11.97 7.01
C ARG A 85 17.58 12.76 8.09
N LYS A 86 17.31 14.05 8.20
CA LYS A 86 17.91 14.95 9.21
C LYS A 86 17.49 14.65 10.66
N TYR A 87 16.53 13.74 10.84
CA TYR A 87 16.00 13.34 12.15
C TYR A 87 16.23 11.86 12.44
N ASP A 88 17.02 11.16 11.62
CA ASP A 88 17.27 9.72 11.72
C ASP A 88 15.96 8.90 11.57
N ILE A 89 15.03 9.38 10.72
CA ILE A 89 13.76 8.70 10.42
C ILE A 89 13.89 7.99 9.08
N ALA A 90 13.83 6.66 9.11
CA ALA A 90 13.75 5.83 7.93
C ALA A 90 12.29 5.69 7.49
N CYS A 91 12.01 5.79 6.17
CA CYS A 91 10.68 5.55 5.65
C CYS A 91 10.73 4.55 4.49
N GLY A 92 9.91 3.52 4.58
CA GLY A 92 9.76 2.49 3.55
C GLY A 92 8.30 2.22 3.23
N GLN A 93 8.08 1.36 2.24
CA GLN A 93 6.75 0.93 1.80
C GLN A 93 6.76 -0.57 1.53
N ILE A 94 5.71 -1.25 1.99
CA ILE A 94 5.43 -2.62 1.63
C ILE A 94 4.26 -2.66 0.63
N ASP A 95 4.51 -3.20 -0.57
CA ASP A 95 3.49 -3.39 -1.59
C ASP A 95 2.95 -4.81 -1.52
N ILE A 96 1.67 -4.93 -1.15
CA ILE A 96 1.03 -6.20 -0.86
C ILE A 96 0.16 -6.62 -2.03
N GLY A 97 0.30 -7.88 -2.47
CA GLY A 97 -0.52 -8.50 -3.49
C GLY A 97 -1.26 -9.74 -2.98
N ASN A 98 -2.60 -9.65 -2.91
CA ASN A 98 -3.52 -10.77 -2.63
C ASN A 98 -3.25 -11.58 -1.34
N ALA A 99 -3.02 -10.91 -0.21
CA ALA A 99 -3.01 -11.58 1.08
C ALA A 99 -4.44 -11.94 1.54
N VAL A 100 -4.61 -13.08 2.20
CA VAL A 100 -5.90 -13.54 2.76
C VAL A 100 -6.29 -12.63 3.92
N THR A 101 -7.32 -11.82 3.74
CA THR A 101 -7.87 -10.88 4.71
C THR A 101 -9.36 -10.69 4.44
N PRO A 102 -10.16 -10.15 5.37
CA PRO A 102 -11.56 -9.79 5.08
C PRO A 102 -11.71 -8.88 3.84
N MET A 103 -10.75 -7.99 3.59
CA MET A 103 -10.76 -7.12 2.40
C MET A 103 -10.68 -7.90 1.08
N THR A 104 -9.98 -9.03 1.08
CA THR A 104 -9.75 -9.86 -0.12
C THR A 104 -10.70 -11.07 -0.20
N GLU A 105 -11.68 -11.17 0.69
CA GLU A 105 -12.71 -12.24 0.67
C GLU A 105 -13.42 -12.32 -0.70
N ARG A 106 -13.73 -11.17 -1.29
CA ARG A 106 -14.35 -11.08 -2.63
C ARG A 106 -13.53 -11.75 -3.73
N MET A 107 -12.21 -11.95 -3.55
CA MET A 107 -11.34 -12.60 -4.54
C MET A 107 -11.48 -14.13 -4.54
N THR A 108 -12.33 -14.72 -3.68
CA THR A 108 -12.76 -16.10 -3.78
C THR A 108 -13.76 -16.34 -4.92
N ALA A 109 -14.37 -15.27 -5.42
CA ALA A 109 -15.20 -15.26 -6.61
C ALA A 109 -14.40 -14.75 -7.83
N PRO A 110 -14.88 -15.03 -9.07
CA PRO A 110 -14.21 -14.51 -10.28
C PRO A 110 -14.12 -12.99 -10.29
N MET A 111 -12.92 -12.47 -10.48
CA MET A 111 -12.60 -11.04 -10.55
C MET A 111 -12.31 -10.61 -11.99
N PRO A 112 -12.77 -9.43 -12.44
CA PRO A 112 -12.46 -8.90 -13.77
C PRO A 112 -10.94 -8.78 -13.99
N GLN A 113 -10.48 -9.19 -15.17
CA GLN A 113 -9.10 -9.11 -15.62
C GLN A 113 -8.94 -8.06 -16.73
N ALA A 114 -7.69 -7.65 -16.98
CA ALA A 114 -7.36 -6.64 -17.97
C ALA A 114 -7.76 -7.05 -19.41
N ASN A 115 -7.78 -8.35 -19.72
CA ASN A 115 -8.18 -8.91 -21.00
C ASN A 115 -9.71 -9.05 -21.17
N GLY A 116 -10.51 -8.59 -20.20
CA GLY A 116 -11.98 -8.69 -20.22
C GLY A 116 -12.54 -10.01 -19.69
N GLU A 117 -11.70 -11.00 -19.37
CA GLU A 117 -12.12 -12.24 -18.73
C GLU A 117 -12.32 -12.09 -17.23
N THR A 118 -12.73 -13.16 -16.57
CA THR A 118 -12.80 -13.23 -15.11
C THR A 118 -11.93 -14.38 -14.59
N MET A 119 -11.33 -14.19 -13.41
CA MET A 119 -10.45 -15.19 -12.81
C MET A 119 -10.58 -15.17 -11.28
N ILE A 120 -10.58 -16.35 -10.64
CA ILE A 120 -10.35 -16.47 -9.20
C ILE A 120 -8.86 -16.28 -8.96
N GLU A 121 -8.50 -15.18 -8.32
CA GLU A 121 -7.09 -14.85 -8.13
C GLU A 121 -6.48 -15.59 -6.94
N PRO A 122 -5.29 -16.20 -7.12
CA PRO A 122 -4.53 -16.79 -6.02
C PRO A 122 -4.25 -15.79 -4.90
N ARG A 123 -4.29 -16.28 -3.66
CA ARG A 123 -4.01 -15.51 -2.44
C ARG A 123 -2.95 -16.21 -1.60
N MET A 124 -2.19 -15.45 -0.84
CA MET A 124 -1.16 -15.96 0.09
C MET A 124 -1.60 -15.78 1.55
N ASN A 125 -0.98 -16.52 2.45
CA ASN A 125 -1.18 -16.34 3.89
C ASN A 125 -0.67 -14.93 4.30
N VAL A 126 -1.50 -14.19 5.05
CA VAL A 126 -1.17 -12.85 5.56
C VAL A 126 0.05 -12.82 6.47
N GLU A 127 0.40 -13.94 7.09
CA GLU A 127 1.58 -14.08 7.94
C GLU A 127 2.88 -13.76 7.17
N HIS A 128 2.95 -14.04 5.87
CA HIS A 128 4.12 -13.66 5.07
C HIS A 128 4.31 -12.15 4.97
N VAL A 129 3.21 -11.39 5.02
CA VAL A 129 3.27 -9.92 5.08
C VAL A 129 3.78 -9.45 6.43
N ALA A 130 3.30 -10.06 7.52
CA ALA A 130 3.75 -9.75 8.88
C ALA A 130 5.25 -10.02 9.05
N GLN A 131 5.75 -11.16 8.56
CA GLN A 131 7.17 -11.50 8.58
C GLN A 131 8.03 -10.49 7.80
N ALA A 132 7.55 -10.04 6.64
CA ALA A 132 8.23 -9.01 5.85
C ALA A 132 8.29 -7.67 6.60
N LEU A 133 7.21 -7.28 7.30
CA LEU A 133 7.19 -6.07 8.14
C LEU A 133 8.20 -6.16 9.30
N VAL A 134 8.24 -7.30 9.99
CA VAL A 134 9.22 -7.54 11.06
C VAL A 134 10.64 -7.45 10.52
N TYR A 135 10.91 -8.02 9.33
CA TYR A 135 12.22 -7.88 8.69
C TYR A 135 12.55 -6.40 8.40
N MET A 136 11.64 -5.65 7.81
CA MET A 136 11.86 -4.22 7.54
C MET A 136 12.16 -3.44 8.82
N ASP A 137 11.47 -3.76 9.91
CA ASP A 137 11.62 -3.07 11.20
C ASP A 137 12.89 -3.46 11.95
N SER A 138 13.37 -4.69 11.78
CA SER A 138 14.56 -5.24 12.48
C SER A 138 15.88 -4.61 12.05
N LEU A 139 15.92 -3.89 10.93
CA LEU A 139 17.14 -3.25 10.47
C LEU A 139 17.50 -2.02 11.33
N PRO A 140 18.79 -1.74 11.53
CA PRO A 140 19.22 -0.49 12.17
C PRO A 140 18.81 0.71 11.29
N LEU A 141 18.74 1.92 11.89
CA LEU A 141 18.22 3.12 11.20
C LEU A 141 19.13 3.65 10.09
N ASP A 142 20.39 3.21 10.00
CA ASP A 142 21.30 3.50 8.90
C ASP A 142 21.04 2.64 7.64
N ALA A 143 20.17 1.62 7.77
CA ALA A 143 19.70 0.79 6.67
C ALA A 143 18.18 0.88 6.52
N ASN A 144 17.68 0.95 5.29
CA ASN A 144 16.26 1.06 4.99
C ASN A 144 15.85 0.17 3.81
N VAL A 145 14.87 -0.68 4.00
CA VAL A 145 14.13 -1.30 2.90
C VAL A 145 13.12 -0.27 2.40
N GLN A 146 13.49 0.47 1.36
CA GLN A 146 12.65 1.55 0.88
C GLN A 146 11.38 1.06 0.18
N PHE A 147 11.48 -0.02 -0.58
CA PHE A 147 10.34 -0.71 -1.21
C PHE A 147 10.53 -2.22 -1.16
N ILE A 148 9.47 -2.93 -0.80
CA ILE A 148 9.41 -4.39 -0.88
C ILE A 148 8.03 -4.80 -1.40
N THR A 149 7.99 -5.76 -2.31
CA THR A 149 6.74 -6.36 -2.80
C THR A 149 6.59 -7.77 -2.28
N VAL A 150 5.47 -8.05 -1.61
CA VAL A 150 5.09 -9.39 -1.13
C VAL A 150 3.75 -9.75 -1.73
N MET A 151 3.73 -10.81 -2.56
CA MET A 151 2.54 -11.14 -3.34
C MET A 151 2.37 -12.65 -3.50
N ALA A 152 1.14 -13.10 -3.75
CA ALA A 152 0.89 -14.48 -4.11
C ALA A 152 1.60 -14.80 -5.44
N THR A 153 2.39 -15.87 -5.48
CA THR A 153 3.27 -16.20 -6.62
C THR A 153 2.52 -16.28 -7.94
N ASN A 154 1.33 -16.88 -7.92
CA ASN A 154 0.55 -17.14 -9.14
C ASN A 154 -0.53 -16.09 -9.42
N MET A 155 -0.55 -14.97 -8.66
CA MET A 155 -1.51 -13.90 -8.95
C MET A 155 -1.13 -13.13 -10.24
N PRO A 156 -2.10 -12.63 -11.02
CA PRO A 156 -1.79 -11.84 -12.19
C PRO A 156 -1.21 -10.48 -11.79
N PHE A 157 0.05 -10.23 -12.15
CA PHE A 157 0.76 -8.97 -11.93
C PHE A 157 1.74 -8.70 -13.07
N VAL A 158 2.90 -9.38 -13.11
CA VAL A 158 3.83 -9.33 -14.25
C VAL A 158 3.18 -10.06 -15.42
N GLY A 159 3.19 -9.43 -16.61
CA GLY A 159 2.52 -9.96 -17.78
C GLY A 159 0.99 -9.73 -17.80
N ARG A 160 0.45 -8.94 -16.87
CA ARG A 160 -0.92 -8.45 -16.95
C ARG A 160 -1.01 -7.41 -18.06
N GLY A 161 -1.80 -7.69 -19.08
CA GLY A 161 -2.02 -6.79 -20.23
C GLY A 161 -2.65 -7.54 -21.37
#